data_5e4513f6939c580bebd11d3764619ff0
#
_entry.id   5e4513f6939c580bebd11d3764619ff0
#
_cell.length_a   1.000
_cell.length_b   1.000
_cell.length_c   1.000
_cell.angle_alpha   90.00
_cell.angle_beta   90.00
_cell.angle_gamma   90.00
#
_symmetry.space_group_name_H-M   'P 1'
#
loop_
_entity.id
_entity.type
_entity.pdbx_description
1 polymer ?
#
loop_
_entity_poly.entity_id
_entity_poly.type
_entity_poly.pdbx_seq_one_letter_code
_entity_poly.pdbx_strand_id
1 'polypeptide(L)'
;MRTEFVSRLVQTAWFPFAALGISNVFMTLAWYRHLKFRDHQPLWTAILISWGIAFLEYAVMVPANRYGFGRYSLFQLKLAQEVITLIVFTAFAILYFGTRPQWNHFAAFACILAAVGFTFWPATR
;
A
#
# COMPACT_ATOMS: atom_id res chain seq x y z
N MET A 1 0.13 -29.30 -8.41
CA MET A 1 1.35 -28.70 -7.92
C MET A 1 1.30 -27.19 -7.77
N ARG A 2 0.91 -26.51 -8.81
CA ARG A 2 0.73 -25.07 -8.74
C ARG A 2 -0.25 -24.65 -7.66
N THR A 3 -1.37 -25.34 -7.56
CA THR A 3 -2.39 -25.02 -6.57
C THR A 3 -1.86 -25.16 -5.15
N GLU A 4 -1.02 -26.17 -4.91
CA GLU A 4 -0.45 -26.34 -3.59
C GLU A 4 0.51 -25.23 -3.23
N PHE A 5 1.31 -24.79 -4.19
CA PHE A 5 2.24 -23.69 -3.97
C PHE A 5 1.49 -22.41 -3.63
N VAL A 6 0.46 -22.11 -4.42
CA VAL A 6 -0.34 -20.91 -4.19
C VAL A 6 -1.05 -20.99 -2.85
N SER A 7 -1.62 -22.16 -2.52
CA SER A 7 -2.28 -22.35 -1.23
C SER A 7 -1.35 -22.08 -0.06
N ARG A 8 -0.15 -22.61 -0.14
CA ARG A 8 0.83 -22.41 0.92
C ARG A 8 1.22 -20.95 1.04
N LEU A 9 1.42 -20.31 -0.10
CA LEU A 9 1.81 -18.91 -0.12
C LEU A 9 0.76 -18.02 0.53
N VAL A 10 -0.50 -18.19 0.14
CA VAL A 10 -1.56 -17.32 0.63
C VAL A 10 -1.91 -17.59 2.09
N GLN A 11 -1.54 -18.76 2.61
CA GLN A 11 -1.79 -19.08 4.01
C GLN A 11 -0.71 -18.57 4.93
N THR A 12 0.38 -18.06 4.38
CA THR A 12 1.47 -17.51 5.17
C THR A 12 1.02 -16.20 5.82
N ALA A 13 1.43 -15.99 7.08
CA ALA A 13 1.02 -14.78 7.81
C ALA A 13 1.51 -13.51 7.15
N TRP A 14 2.66 -13.56 6.49
CA TRP A 14 3.25 -12.37 5.87
C TRP A 14 2.68 -12.05 4.50
N PHE A 15 1.97 -13.01 3.87
CA PHE A 15 1.50 -12.81 2.50
C PHE A 15 0.65 -11.56 2.32
N PRO A 16 -0.37 -11.29 3.18
CA PRO A 16 -1.18 -10.10 2.97
C PRO A 16 -0.35 -8.83 3.02
N PHE A 17 0.61 -8.77 3.91
CA PHE A 17 1.39 -7.55 4.07
C PHE A 17 2.37 -7.37 2.92
N ALA A 18 2.99 -8.46 2.46
CA ALA A 18 3.89 -8.37 1.31
C ALA A 18 3.11 -7.96 0.05
N ALA A 19 1.93 -8.56 -0.15
CA ALA A 19 1.11 -8.23 -1.31
C ALA A 19 0.61 -6.79 -1.23
N LEU A 20 0.23 -6.33 -0.05
CA LEU A 20 -0.18 -4.94 0.13
C LEU A 20 0.97 -3.99 -0.15
N GLY A 21 2.19 -4.37 0.23
CA GLY A 21 3.37 -3.56 -0.09
C GLY A 21 3.57 -3.41 -1.58
N ILE A 22 3.48 -4.52 -2.32
CA ILE A 22 3.61 -4.48 -3.77
C ILE A 22 2.50 -3.65 -4.39
N SER A 23 1.26 -3.85 -3.94
CA SER A 23 0.14 -3.10 -4.51
C SER A 23 0.29 -1.60 -4.23
N ASN A 24 0.87 -1.23 -3.09
CA ASN A 24 1.07 0.17 -2.76
C ASN A 24 2.10 0.84 -3.67
N VAL A 25 3.09 0.09 -4.15
CA VAL A 25 4.01 0.65 -5.14
C VAL A 25 3.25 1.04 -6.40
N PHE A 26 2.39 0.13 -6.89
CA PHE A 26 1.57 0.42 -8.07
C PHE A 26 0.60 1.56 -7.79
N MET A 27 -0.03 1.57 -6.63
CA MET A 27 -0.99 2.62 -6.28
C MET A 27 -0.31 3.98 -6.22
N THR A 28 0.85 4.06 -5.61
CA THR A 28 1.59 5.32 -5.51
C THR A 28 1.96 5.82 -6.89
N LEU A 29 2.40 4.92 -7.77
CA LEU A 29 2.69 5.31 -9.14
C LEU A 29 1.43 5.79 -9.86
N ALA A 30 0.31 5.11 -9.66
CA ALA A 30 -0.94 5.51 -10.30
C ALA A 30 -1.38 6.91 -9.85
N TRP A 31 -1.23 7.22 -8.58
CA TRP A 31 -1.69 8.49 -8.03
C TRP A 31 -0.77 9.66 -8.36
N TYR A 32 0.54 9.43 -8.34
CA TYR A 32 1.46 10.56 -8.31
C TYR A 32 2.44 10.63 -9.47
N ARG A 33 2.59 9.55 -10.23
CA ARG A 33 3.55 9.55 -11.34
C ARG A 33 3.26 10.66 -12.34
N HIS A 34 1.97 10.87 -12.66
CA HIS A 34 1.60 11.86 -13.66
C HIS A 34 1.96 13.28 -13.24
N LEU A 35 2.12 13.53 -11.95
CA LEU A 35 2.47 14.86 -11.48
C LEU A 35 3.86 15.29 -11.95
N LYS A 36 4.76 14.32 -12.10
CA LYS A 36 6.11 14.62 -12.60
C LYS A 36 6.09 15.01 -14.06
N PHE A 37 5.09 14.56 -14.81
CA PHE A 37 4.98 14.82 -16.24
C PHE A 37 3.84 15.77 -16.58
N ARG A 38 3.33 16.50 -15.62
CA ARG A 38 2.13 17.31 -15.82
C ARG A 38 2.29 18.35 -16.94
N ASP A 39 3.49 18.86 -17.12
CA ASP A 39 3.75 19.89 -18.14
C ASP A 39 4.00 19.31 -19.51
N HIS A 40 4.17 18.00 -19.61
CA HIS A 40 4.52 17.34 -20.86
C HIS A 40 3.49 16.31 -21.31
N GLN A 41 2.46 16.09 -20.51
CA GLN A 41 1.53 15.00 -20.76
C GLN A 41 0.10 15.51 -20.66
N PRO A 42 -0.73 15.25 -21.68
CA PRO A 42 -2.14 15.67 -21.60
C PRO A 42 -2.87 14.91 -20.50
N LEU A 43 -3.92 15.53 -19.99
CA LEU A 43 -4.69 14.94 -18.92
C LEU A 43 -5.23 13.55 -19.26
N TRP A 44 -5.72 13.39 -20.49
CA TRP A 44 -6.25 12.09 -20.92
C TRP A 44 -5.23 10.98 -20.84
N THR A 45 -4.01 11.27 -21.31
CA THR A 45 -2.93 10.29 -21.28
C THR A 45 -2.59 9.92 -19.83
N ALA A 46 -2.56 10.92 -18.95
CA ALA A 46 -2.28 10.67 -17.54
C ALA A 46 -3.34 9.76 -16.93
N ILE A 47 -4.62 10.02 -17.23
CA ILE A 47 -5.71 9.22 -16.71
C ILE A 47 -5.59 7.77 -17.18
N LEU A 48 -5.33 7.57 -18.46
CA LEU A 48 -5.25 6.22 -19.00
C LEU A 48 -4.08 5.43 -18.44
N ILE A 49 -2.92 6.06 -18.32
CA ILE A 49 -1.75 5.40 -17.78
C ILE A 49 -1.98 5.05 -16.31
N SER A 50 -2.51 5.99 -15.54
CA SER A 50 -2.78 5.76 -14.13
C SER A 50 -3.83 4.66 -13.94
N TRP A 51 -4.84 4.65 -14.79
CA TRP A 51 -5.86 3.62 -14.73
C TRP A 51 -5.27 2.24 -14.98
N GLY A 52 -4.37 2.13 -15.97
CA GLY A 52 -3.71 0.85 -16.23
C GLY A 52 -2.85 0.38 -15.06
N ILE A 53 -2.13 1.33 -14.44
CA ILE A 53 -1.32 0.99 -13.26
C ILE A 53 -2.23 0.57 -12.10
N ALA A 54 -3.35 1.25 -11.92
CA ALA A 54 -4.30 0.91 -10.87
C ALA A 54 -4.90 -0.49 -11.06
N PHE A 55 -5.06 -0.91 -12.31
CA PHE A 55 -5.52 -2.26 -12.57
C PHE A 55 -4.53 -3.29 -12.02
N LEU A 56 -3.24 -3.06 -12.23
CA LEU A 56 -2.21 -3.94 -11.68
C LEU A 56 -2.23 -3.94 -10.16
N GLU A 57 -2.43 -2.76 -9.57
CA GLU A 57 -2.55 -2.64 -8.13
C GLU A 57 -3.71 -3.49 -7.60
N TYR A 58 -4.85 -3.42 -8.25
CA TYR A 58 -6.01 -4.20 -7.85
C TYR A 58 -5.76 -5.69 -7.96
N ALA A 59 -5.05 -6.10 -9.00
CA ALA A 59 -4.75 -7.52 -9.19
C ALA A 59 -3.94 -8.09 -8.03
N VAL A 60 -3.19 -7.25 -7.34
CA VAL A 60 -2.40 -7.66 -6.18
C VAL A 60 -3.17 -7.43 -4.88
N MET A 61 -3.85 -6.29 -4.77
CA MET A 61 -4.51 -5.89 -3.53
C MET A 61 -5.71 -6.77 -3.19
N VAL A 62 -6.53 -7.11 -4.18
CA VAL A 62 -7.75 -7.86 -3.90
C VAL A 62 -7.43 -9.24 -3.33
N PRO A 63 -6.49 -10.02 -3.91
CA PRO A 63 -6.11 -11.27 -3.26
C PRO A 63 -5.51 -11.06 -1.87
N ALA A 64 -4.72 -10.00 -1.67
CA ALA A 64 -4.11 -9.73 -0.38
C ALA A 64 -5.19 -9.57 0.70
N ASN A 65 -6.20 -8.76 0.41
CA ASN A 65 -7.27 -8.52 1.37
C ASN A 65 -8.15 -9.74 1.54
N ARG A 66 -8.43 -10.44 0.45
CA ARG A 66 -9.30 -11.59 0.52
C ARG A 66 -8.71 -12.71 1.36
N TYR A 67 -7.44 -13.02 1.14
CA TYR A 67 -6.80 -14.10 1.86
C TYR A 67 -6.32 -13.69 3.25
N GLY A 68 -6.14 -12.40 3.47
CA GLY A 68 -5.76 -11.90 4.78
C GLY A 68 -6.93 -11.74 5.73
N PHE A 69 -8.14 -11.62 5.21
CA PHE A 69 -9.28 -11.28 6.04
C PHE A 69 -9.57 -12.32 7.12
N GLY A 70 -9.44 -13.59 6.83
CA GLY A 70 -9.72 -14.61 7.82
C GLY A 70 -8.72 -14.62 8.97
N ARG A 71 -7.48 -14.26 8.70
CA ARG A 71 -6.40 -14.25 9.70
C ARG A 71 -6.36 -12.95 10.48
N TYR A 72 -6.70 -11.85 9.83
CA TYR A 72 -6.66 -10.52 10.43
C TYR A 72 -8.02 -9.87 10.29
N SER A 73 -8.37 -9.01 11.25
CA SER A 73 -9.62 -8.27 11.16
C SER A 73 -9.54 -7.21 10.07
N LEU A 74 -10.69 -6.72 9.67
CA LEU A 74 -10.76 -5.69 8.67
C LEU A 74 -9.99 -4.43 9.09
N PHE A 75 -10.14 -4.04 10.37
CA PHE A 75 -9.44 -2.87 10.87
C PHE A 75 -7.94 -3.07 10.90
N GLN A 76 -7.48 -4.28 11.24
CA GLN A 76 -6.05 -4.57 11.25
C GLN A 76 -5.47 -4.47 9.85
N LEU A 77 -6.17 -5.01 8.86
CA LEU A 77 -5.70 -4.94 7.48
C LEU A 77 -5.64 -3.50 6.98
N LYS A 78 -6.67 -2.72 7.30
CA LYS A 78 -6.71 -1.33 6.84
C LYS A 78 -5.60 -0.50 7.45
N LEU A 79 -5.40 -0.60 8.74
CA LEU A 79 -4.39 0.21 9.40
C LEU A 79 -2.98 -0.24 9.06
N ALA A 80 -2.77 -1.54 8.88
CA ALA A 80 -1.48 -2.01 8.38
C ALA A 80 -1.20 -1.45 7.00
N GLN A 81 -2.23 -1.38 6.15
CA GLN A 81 -2.10 -0.82 4.82
C GLN A 81 -1.71 0.65 4.88
N GLU A 82 -2.24 1.40 5.86
CA GLU A 82 -1.88 2.81 6.00
C GLU A 82 -0.40 2.98 6.30
N VAL A 83 0.16 2.13 7.18
CA VAL A 83 1.59 2.20 7.48
C VAL A 83 2.41 1.86 6.24
N ILE A 84 2.02 0.81 5.53
CA ILE A 84 2.72 0.42 4.31
C ILE A 84 2.65 1.55 3.28
N THR A 85 1.47 2.16 3.14
CA THR A 85 1.29 3.28 2.21
C THR A 85 2.23 4.42 2.55
N LEU A 86 2.37 4.77 3.82
CA LEU A 86 3.22 5.86 4.22
C LEU A 86 4.69 5.56 3.97
N ILE A 87 5.12 4.33 4.22
CA ILE A 87 6.49 3.94 3.97
C ILE A 87 6.80 3.99 2.48
N VAL A 88 5.91 3.41 1.67
CA VAL A 88 6.08 3.40 0.22
C VAL A 88 6.04 4.82 -0.33
N PHE A 89 5.09 5.62 0.13
CA PHE A 89 4.97 7.00 -0.34
C PHE A 89 6.20 7.83 0.02
N THR A 90 6.70 7.67 1.24
CA THR A 90 7.88 8.43 1.66
C THR A 90 9.07 8.08 0.79
N ALA A 91 9.29 6.78 0.56
CA ALA A 91 10.38 6.35 -0.30
C ALA A 91 10.20 6.90 -1.71
N PHE A 92 8.97 6.84 -2.24
CA PHE A 92 8.67 7.33 -3.56
C PHE A 92 8.93 8.84 -3.65
N ALA A 93 8.48 9.60 -2.67
CA ALA A 93 8.65 11.05 -2.68
C ALA A 93 10.12 11.43 -2.66
N ILE A 94 10.91 10.72 -1.86
CA ILE A 94 12.33 11.02 -1.77
C ILE A 94 13.05 10.64 -3.05
N LEU A 95 12.80 9.43 -3.55
CA LEU A 95 13.55 8.90 -4.69
C LEU A 95 13.08 9.44 -6.02
N TYR A 96 11.78 9.64 -6.19
CA TYR A 96 11.21 10.02 -7.46
C TYR A 96 11.11 11.53 -7.62
N PHE A 97 10.67 12.23 -6.57
CA PHE A 97 10.48 13.68 -6.62
C PHE A 97 11.60 14.46 -5.94
N GLY A 98 12.43 13.80 -5.15
CA GLY A 98 13.49 14.49 -4.43
C GLY A 98 13.00 15.31 -3.27
N THR A 99 11.78 15.08 -2.81
CA THR A 99 11.19 15.80 -1.69
C THR A 99 11.77 15.28 -0.38
N ARG A 100 12.03 16.16 0.55
CA ARG A 100 12.55 15.77 1.86
C ARG A 100 11.47 15.87 2.93
N PRO A 101 11.25 14.80 3.72
CA PRO A 101 10.31 14.90 4.82
C PRO A 101 10.83 15.84 5.89
N GLN A 102 9.90 16.54 6.54
CA GLN A 102 10.25 17.44 7.63
C GLN A 102 9.88 16.78 8.95
N TRP A 103 10.28 17.41 10.07
CA TRP A 103 10.07 16.82 11.37
C TRP A 103 8.58 16.56 11.66
N ASN A 104 7.70 17.45 11.18
CA ASN A 104 6.28 17.29 11.43
C ASN A 104 5.73 16.08 10.69
N HIS A 105 6.32 15.70 9.58
CA HIS A 105 5.91 14.48 8.87
C HIS A 105 6.27 13.25 9.68
N PHE A 106 7.45 13.25 10.30
CA PHE A 106 7.84 12.12 11.15
C PHE A 106 6.96 12.02 12.38
N ALA A 107 6.55 13.18 12.94
CA ALA A 107 5.62 13.17 14.07
C ALA A 107 4.27 12.57 13.68
N ALA A 108 3.78 12.93 12.50
CA ALA A 108 2.53 12.38 12.00
C ALA A 108 2.63 10.87 11.79
N PHE A 109 3.75 10.42 11.23
CA PHE A 109 3.96 8.98 11.02
C PHE A 109 4.00 8.24 12.35
N ALA A 110 4.62 8.83 13.36
CA ALA A 110 4.65 8.21 14.69
C ALA A 110 3.24 8.05 15.26
N CYS A 111 2.37 9.04 15.05
CA CYS A 111 0.98 8.94 15.49
C CYS A 111 0.25 7.81 14.79
N ILE A 112 0.51 7.62 13.51
CA ILE A 112 -0.13 6.53 12.77
C ILE A 112 0.39 5.18 13.23
N LEU A 113 1.68 5.07 13.52
CA LEU A 113 2.23 3.84 14.07
C LEU A 113 1.60 3.51 15.42
N ALA A 114 1.36 4.54 16.25
CA ALA A 114 0.67 4.32 17.51
C ALA A 114 -0.75 3.82 17.28
N ALA A 115 -1.43 4.36 16.27
CA ALA A 115 -2.78 3.92 15.93
C ALA A 115 -2.79 2.45 15.55
N VAL A 116 -1.82 2.02 14.76
CA VAL A 116 -1.71 0.61 14.38
C VAL A 116 -1.46 -0.25 15.60
N GLY A 117 -0.59 0.20 16.49
CA GLY A 117 -0.31 -0.51 17.72
C GLY A 117 -1.57 -0.74 18.55
N PHE A 118 -2.41 0.28 18.64
CA PHE A 118 -3.67 0.13 19.36
C PHE A 118 -4.61 -0.87 18.69
N THR A 119 -4.62 -0.90 17.36
CA THR A 119 -5.48 -1.84 16.65
C THR A 119 -5.08 -3.28 16.90
N PHE A 120 -3.78 -3.54 17.01
CA PHE A 120 -3.29 -4.88 17.28
C PHE A 120 -3.24 -5.20 18.76
N TRP A 121 -3.58 -4.26 19.62
CA TRP A 121 -3.65 -4.47 21.06
C TRP A 121 -4.77 -5.45 21.36
N PRO A 122 -4.50 -6.47 22.16
CA PRO A 122 -5.54 -7.47 22.47
C PRO A 122 -6.59 -6.88 23.42
N ALA A 123 -7.58 -6.24 22.85
CA ALA A 123 -8.66 -5.66 23.62
C ALA A 123 -9.72 -6.71 23.86
N THR A 124 -10.24 -6.73 25.09
CA THR A 124 -11.29 -7.66 25.36
C THR A 124 -12.58 -7.05 25.03
N ARG A 125 -13.10 -6.97 24.52
CA ARG A 125 -14.23 -6.61 24.16
C ARG A 125 -15.00 -6.33 24.73
#